data_313c4a0969c3a580cbab31b28ada1643
#
_entry.id   313c4a0969c3a580cbab31b28ada1643
#
_cell.length_a   1.000
_cell.length_b   1.000
_cell.length_c   1.000
_cell.angle_alpha   90.00
_cell.angle_beta   90.00
_cell.angle_gamma   90.00
#
_symmetry.space_group_name_H-M   'P 1'
#
loop_
_entity.id
_entity.type
_entity.pdbx_description
1 polymer ?
#
loop_
_entity_poly.entity_id
_entity_poly.type
_entity_poly.pdbx_seq_one_letter_code
_entity_poly.pdbx_strand_id
1 'polypeptide(L)'
;MAGTTVDDVIDGVPLVLRSYYDSFKRHGVEIPMSTLNEMRGRDKREVINMLGGEKAPAIYRDFVSMLEENLTKVKEISGASEVFRWLKKHDVRIAVESGFPALVTRDIVKHLHWLENGLIDYWTCSEIVEEERPSPAMIRRAMRHLHIRDPSEVVKVDDTTIGIEEGHNSKSLTIAVLTGTQRREKLEAAKPDAVLNSIRELPGWLEEMHLA
;
A
#
# COMPACT_ATOMS: atom_id res chain seq x y z
N MET A 1 0.04 -1.68 0.15
CA MET A 1 0.37 -2.53 1.34
C MET A 1 -0.76 -2.46 2.36
N ALA A 2 -0.96 -1.37 3.11
CA ALA A 2 -2.11 -1.23 4.01
C ALA A 2 -3.43 -1.25 3.23
N GLY A 3 -4.39 -2.05 3.66
CA GLY A 3 -5.66 -2.28 2.98
C GLY A 3 -5.62 -3.36 1.88
N THR A 4 -4.44 -3.77 1.42
CA THR A 4 -4.24 -4.80 0.39
C THR A 4 -3.68 -6.10 0.98
N THR A 5 -2.57 -6.03 1.68
CA THR A 5 -1.87 -7.17 2.30
C THR A 5 -1.67 -6.99 3.81
N VAL A 6 -1.79 -5.77 4.30
CA VAL A 6 -1.66 -5.39 5.70
C VAL A 6 -2.97 -4.82 6.21
N ASP A 7 -3.47 -5.38 7.29
CA ASP A 7 -4.57 -4.84 8.09
C ASP A 7 -3.98 -3.89 9.14
N ASP A 8 -4.18 -2.60 8.91
CA ASP A 8 -3.77 -1.52 9.80
C ASP A 8 -4.93 -0.99 10.67
N VAL A 9 -6.04 -1.73 10.74
CA VAL A 9 -7.20 -1.32 11.55
C VAL A 9 -6.97 -1.68 13.02
N ILE A 10 -6.94 -0.67 13.89
CA ILE A 10 -6.80 -0.81 15.33
C ILE A 10 -8.00 -0.12 15.99
N ASP A 11 -8.75 -0.87 16.82
CA ASP A 11 -9.98 -0.39 17.46
C ASP A 11 -10.98 0.24 16.47
N GLY A 12 -11.13 -0.39 15.30
CA GLY A 12 -12.07 0.03 14.26
C GLY A 12 -11.63 1.23 13.42
N VAL A 13 -10.42 1.78 13.63
CA VAL A 13 -9.90 2.91 12.86
C VAL A 13 -8.55 2.54 12.23
N PRO A 14 -8.35 2.79 10.92
CA PRO A 14 -7.05 2.61 10.28
C PRO A 14 -5.97 3.43 10.99
N LEU A 15 -4.84 2.79 11.28
CA LEU A 15 -3.71 3.39 11.99
C LEU A 15 -3.22 4.67 11.30
N VAL A 16 -3.09 4.64 9.97
CA VAL A 16 -2.71 5.82 9.19
C VAL A 16 -3.66 6.99 9.41
N LEU A 17 -4.96 6.72 9.38
CA LEU A 17 -5.98 7.75 9.52
C LEU A 17 -5.99 8.36 10.92
N ARG A 18 -5.87 7.50 11.95
CA ARG A 18 -5.73 7.94 13.35
C ARG A 18 -4.47 8.77 13.54
N SER A 19 -3.33 8.27 13.06
CA SER A 19 -2.05 8.97 13.20
C SER A 19 -2.04 10.33 12.51
N TYR A 20 -2.67 10.47 11.34
CA TYR A 20 -2.89 11.77 10.73
C TYR A 20 -3.71 12.69 11.63
N TYR A 21 -4.90 12.24 12.01
CA TYR A 21 -5.83 13.05 12.79
C TYR A 21 -5.21 13.54 14.09
N ASP A 22 -4.59 12.64 14.85
CA ASP A 22 -4.00 12.96 16.15
C ASP A 22 -2.78 13.87 16.01
N SER A 23 -1.91 13.65 15.01
CA SER A 23 -0.74 14.50 14.77
C SER A 23 -1.14 15.91 14.34
N PHE A 24 -2.09 16.09 13.44
CA PHE A 24 -2.62 17.39 13.06
C PHE A 24 -3.23 18.12 14.28
N LYS A 25 -4.08 17.41 15.03
CA LYS A 25 -4.77 17.95 16.21
C LYS A 25 -3.80 18.41 17.30
N ARG A 26 -2.72 17.66 17.57
CA ARG A 26 -1.66 18.06 18.53
C ARG A 26 -1.04 19.41 18.20
N HIS A 27 -0.94 19.74 16.93
CA HIS A 27 -0.38 21.00 16.46
C HIS A 27 -1.45 22.08 16.19
N GLY A 28 -2.69 21.87 16.63
CA GLY A 28 -3.78 22.82 16.47
C GLY A 28 -4.18 23.04 15.00
N VAL A 29 -4.06 21.99 14.17
CA VAL A 29 -4.54 21.97 12.79
C VAL A 29 -5.74 21.02 12.73
N GLU A 30 -6.91 21.56 12.46
CA GLU A 30 -8.15 20.78 12.40
C GLU A 30 -8.47 20.36 10.97
N ILE A 31 -8.32 19.07 10.69
CA ILE A 31 -8.68 18.47 9.40
C ILE A 31 -9.74 17.39 9.63
N PRO A 32 -10.87 17.43 8.90
CA PRO A 32 -11.88 16.38 9.01
C PRO A 32 -11.33 15.01 8.65
N MET A 33 -11.75 13.98 9.40
CA MET A 33 -11.37 12.58 9.13
C MET A 33 -11.72 12.14 7.70
N SER A 34 -12.82 12.63 7.14
CA SER A 34 -13.24 12.37 5.76
C SER A 34 -12.20 12.86 4.75
N THR A 35 -11.69 14.09 4.94
CA THR A 35 -10.63 14.65 4.09
C THR A 35 -9.35 13.84 4.18
N LEU A 36 -8.93 13.45 5.39
CA LEU A 36 -7.74 12.60 5.58
C LEU A 36 -7.92 11.22 4.95
N ASN A 37 -9.12 10.65 5.01
CA ASN A 37 -9.42 9.37 4.38
C ASN A 37 -9.36 9.43 2.84
N GLU A 38 -9.72 10.55 2.23
CA GLU A 38 -9.60 10.75 0.78
C GLU A 38 -8.14 10.82 0.31
N MET A 39 -7.22 11.20 1.21
CA MET A 39 -5.78 11.26 0.93
C MET A 39 -5.06 9.92 1.04
N ARG A 40 -5.76 8.83 1.38
CA ARG A 40 -5.15 7.50 1.46
C ARG A 40 -4.63 7.06 0.09
N GLY A 41 -3.52 6.32 0.14
CA GLY A 41 -2.79 5.89 -1.06
C GLY A 41 -1.67 6.84 -1.48
N ARG A 42 -1.77 8.16 -1.16
CA ARG A 42 -0.71 9.15 -1.42
C ARG A 42 0.49 8.97 -0.49
N ASP A 43 1.59 9.62 -0.85
CA ASP A 43 2.74 9.78 0.05
C ASP A 43 2.34 10.54 1.33
N LYS A 44 2.85 10.05 2.47
CA LYS A 44 2.43 10.57 3.78
C LYS A 44 3.04 11.92 4.09
N ARG A 45 4.27 12.15 3.64
CA ARG A 45 4.97 13.42 3.81
C ARG A 45 4.34 14.50 2.94
N GLU A 46 3.98 14.16 1.70
CA GLU A 46 3.29 15.09 0.79
C GLU A 46 1.97 15.58 1.39
N VAL A 47 1.13 14.64 1.86
CA VAL A 47 -0.17 14.99 2.49
C VAL A 47 0.03 15.92 3.67
N ILE A 48 1.00 15.62 4.54
CA ILE A 48 1.27 16.47 5.71
C ILE A 48 1.82 17.83 5.30
N ASN A 49 2.70 17.91 4.30
CA ASN A 49 3.21 19.17 3.78
C ASN A 49 2.10 20.05 3.21
N MET A 50 1.20 19.44 2.43
CA MET A 50 0.08 20.14 1.81
C MET A 50 -0.91 20.70 2.84
N LEU A 51 -1.22 19.94 3.89
CA LEU A 51 -2.25 20.30 4.86
C LEU A 51 -1.71 21.00 6.13
N GLY A 52 -0.44 20.78 6.46
CA GLY A 52 0.19 21.26 7.70
C GLY A 52 0.90 22.61 7.60
N GLY A 53 1.17 23.07 6.37
CA GLY A 53 1.89 24.32 6.13
C GLY A 53 3.21 24.40 6.91
N GLU A 54 3.48 25.50 7.59
CA GLU A 54 4.71 25.69 8.38
C GLU A 54 4.87 24.67 9.53
N LYS A 55 3.78 24.07 9.99
CA LYS A 55 3.79 23.05 11.06
C LYS A 55 4.10 21.64 10.55
N ALA A 56 4.13 21.42 9.23
CA ALA A 56 4.29 20.11 8.62
C ALA A 56 5.49 19.30 9.14
N PRO A 57 6.70 19.88 9.36
CA PRO A 57 7.82 19.09 9.86
C PRO A 57 7.60 18.52 11.28
N ALA A 58 6.88 19.25 12.15
CA ALA A 58 6.54 18.80 13.49
C ALA A 58 5.43 17.76 13.46
N ILE A 59 4.39 17.99 12.66
CA ILE A 59 3.28 17.06 12.44
C ILE A 59 3.81 15.73 11.90
N TYR A 60 4.75 15.77 10.94
CA TYR A 60 5.31 14.56 10.34
C TYR A 60 6.11 13.72 11.35
N ARG A 61 6.90 14.36 12.22
CA ARG A 61 7.60 13.64 13.30
C ARG A 61 6.63 12.91 14.23
N ASP A 62 5.57 13.60 14.68
CA ASP A 62 4.56 12.99 15.55
C ASP A 62 3.81 11.88 14.84
N PHE A 63 3.47 12.07 13.56
CA PHE A 63 2.83 11.06 12.73
C PHE A 63 3.67 9.77 12.64
N VAL A 64 4.97 9.90 12.36
CA VAL A 64 5.89 8.75 12.28
C VAL A 64 6.00 8.05 13.63
N SER A 65 6.18 8.81 14.73
CA SER A 65 6.23 8.24 16.09
C SER A 65 4.99 7.43 16.43
N MET A 66 3.80 7.94 16.11
CA MET A 66 2.53 7.22 16.31
C MET A 66 2.43 5.93 15.51
N LEU A 67 2.93 5.92 14.27
CA LEU A 67 3.00 4.70 13.47
C LEU A 67 3.94 3.68 14.14
N GLU A 68 5.15 4.10 14.52
CA GLU A 68 6.16 3.23 15.14
C GLU A 68 5.68 2.61 16.47
N GLU A 69 5.04 3.39 17.34
CA GLU A 69 4.47 2.93 18.61
C GLU A 69 3.39 1.85 18.44
N ASN A 70 2.75 1.78 17.29
CA ASN A 70 1.64 0.87 17.02
C ASN A 70 1.97 -0.24 16.02
N LEU A 71 3.20 -0.32 15.52
CA LEU A 71 3.61 -1.30 14.52
C LEU A 71 3.33 -2.76 14.91
N THR A 72 3.53 -3.10 16.17
CA THR A 72 3.30 -4.47 16.68
C THR A 72 1.83 -4.88 16.72
N LYS A 73 0.91 -3.94 16.53
CA LYS A 73 -0.54 -4.20 16.48
C LYS A 73 -1.03 -4.48 15.05
N VAL A 74 -0.22 -4.16 14.07
CA VAL A 74 -0.53 -4.37 12.65
C VAL A 74 -0.48 -5.87 12.35
N LYS A 75 -1.41 -6.35 11.55
CA LYS A 75 -1.51 -7.75 11.13
C LYS A 75 -1.52 -7.84 9.60
N GLU A 76 -1.33 -9.03 9.07
CA GLU A 76 -1.61 -9.24 7.66
C GLU A 76 -3.13 -9.30 7.39
N ILE A 77 -3.55 -8.88 6.21
CA ILE A 77 -4.89 -9.21 5.70
C ILE A 77 -5.02 -10.72 5.67
N SER A 78 -6.16 -11.23 6.16
CA SER A 78 -6.41 -12.66 6.23
C SER A 78 -6.12 -13.34 4.89
N GLY A 79 -5.21 -14.30 4.90
CA GLY A 79 -4.81 -15.08 3.74
C GLY A 79 -3.65 -14.50 2.92
N ALA A 80 -3.07 -13.36 3.29
CA ALA A 80 -1.98 -12.75 2.51
C ALA A 80 -0.76 -13.69 2.42
N SER A 81 -0.32 -14.26 3.53
CA SER A 81 0.80 -15.22 3.54
C SER A 81 0.50 -16.50 2.76
N GLU A 82 -0.75 -17.00 2.78
CA GLU A 82 -1.17 -18.13 1.97
C GLU A 82 -1.08 -17.83 0.47
N VAL A 83 -1.55 -16.64 0.06
CA VAL A 83 -1.44 -16.17 -1.33
C VAL A 83 0.03 -16.03 -1.73
N PHE A 84 0.87 -15.44 -0.89
CA PHE A 84 2.30 -15.34 -1.17
C PHE A 84 2.95 -16.72 -1.36
N ARG A 85 2.64 -17.70 -0.50
CA ARG A 85 3.15 -19.08 -0.65
C ARG A 85 2.66 -19.72 -1.95
N TRP A 86 1.41 -19.49 -2.31
CA TRP A 86 0.86 -19.98 -3.56
C TRP A 86 1.60 -19.38 -4.76
N LEU A 87 1.77 -18.05 -4.81
CA LEU A 87 2.52 -17.35 -5.85
C LEU A 87 3.96 -17.85 -5.95
N LYS A 88 4.64 -18.04 -4.80
CA LYS A 88 6.02 -18.59 -4.77
C LYS A 88 6.10 -20.00 -5.34
N LYS A 89 5.08 -20.84 -5.15
CA LYS A 89 5.03 -22.19 -5.75
C LYS A 89 4.84 -22.15 -7.28
N HIS A 90 4.36 -21.07 -7.82
CA HIS A 90 4.20 -20.83 -9.26
C HIS A 90 5.32 -19.94 -9.83
N ASP A 91 6.46 -19.86 -9.15
CA ASP A 91 7.65 -19.10 -9.55
C ASP A 91 7.38 -17.58 -9.76
N VAL A 92 6.30 -17.03 -9.15
CA VAL A 92 6.00 -15.61 -9.18
C VAL A 92 6.84 -14.86 -8.17
N ARG A 93 7.52 -13.81 -8.63
CA ARG A 93 8.26 -12.88 -7.78
C ARG A 93 7.32 -11.84 -7.16
N ILE A 94 7.52 -11.54 -5.88
CA ILE A 94 6.60 -10.71 -5.10
C ILE A 94 7.33 -9.50 -4.56
N ALA A 95 6.80 -8.31 -4.88
CA ALA A 95 7.21 -7.06 -4.24
C ALA A 95 6.02 -6.43 -3.52
N VAL A 96 6.27 -5.89 -2.33
CA VAL A 96 5.29 -5.03 -1.64
C VAL A 96 5.75 -3.59 -1.70
N GLU A 97 4.79 -2.68 -1.87
CA GLU A 97 5.06 -1.25 -1.93
C GLU A 97 4.12 -0.44 -1.05
N SER A 98 4.56 0.71 -0.61
CA SER A 98 3.81 1.53 0.34
C SER A 98 4.06 3.02 0.20
N GLY A 99 3.05 3.83 0.50
CA GLY A 99 3.22 5.25 0.78
C GLY A 99 3.60 5.55 2.24
N PHE A 100 3.97 4.54 3.05
CA PHE A 100 4.53 4.74 4.37
C PHE A 100 5.98 5.22 4.31
N PRO A 101 6.48 5.88 5.37
CA PRO A 101 7.91 6.14 5.56
C PRO A 101 8.74 4.87 5.43
N ALA A 102 9.99 5.00 4.98
CA ALA A 102 10.86 3.86 4.71
C ALA A 102 11.11 2.98 5.96
N LEU A 103 11.34 3.61 7.11
CA LEU A 103 11.53 2.90 8.38
C LEU A 103 10.27 2.11 8.76
N VAL A 104 9.10 2.75 8.67
CA VAL A 104 7.81 2.12 8.98
C VAL A 104 7.54 0.94 8.05
N THR A 105 7.76 1.12 6.73
CA THR A 105 7.57 0.04 5.74
C THR A 105 8.48 -1.15 6.04
N ARG A 106 9.77 -0.90 6.28
CA ARG A 106 10.74 -1.93 6.66
C ARG A 106 10.31 -2.69 7.90
N ASP A 107 9.88 -1.96 8.92
CA ASP A 107 9.59 -2.55 10.23
C ASP A 107 8.26 -3.33 10.21
N ILE A 108 7.27 -2.94 9.38
CA ILE A 108 6.08 -3.75 9.11
C ILE A 108 6.48 -5.06 8.42
N VAL A 109 7.28 -5.00 7.35
CA VAL A 109 7.76 -6.19 6.62
C VAL A 109 8.53 -7.13 7.54
N LYS A 110 9.36 -6.58 8.43
CA LYS A 110 10.11 -7.34 9.44
C LYS A 110 9.17 -7.94 10.51
N HIS A 111 8.22 -7.17 11.03
CA HIS A 111 7.25 -7.63 12.02
C HIS A 111 6.41 -8.80 11.52
N LEU A 112 6.03 -8.78 10.24
CA LEU A 112 5.27 -9.84 9.58
C LEU A 112 6.16 -11.00 9.07
N HIS A 113 7.49 -10.91 9.27
CA HIS A 113 8.47 -11.93 8.87
C HIS A 113 8.43 -12.30 7.37
N TRP A 114 7.95 -11.42 6.50
CA TRP A 114 7.70 -11.76 5.10
C TRP A 114 8.98 -12.02 4.31
N LEU A 115 10.03 -11.21 4.49
CA LEU A 115 11.33 -11.44 3.85
C LEU A 115 12.08 -12.61 4.47
N GLU A 116 12.08 -12.72 5.81
CA GLU A 116 12.77 -13.77 6.55
C GLU A 116 12.24 -15.16 6.19
N ASN A 117 10.92 -15.25 5.96
CA ASN A 117 10.25 -16.49 5.56
C ASN A 117 10.21 -16.71 4.04
N GLY A 118 10.87 -15.86 3.24
CA GLY A 118 10.88 -15.96 1.79
C GLY A 118 9.52 -15.78 1.13
N LEU A 119 8.58 -15.12 1.80
CA LEU A 119 7.23 -14.88 1.30
C LEU A 119 7.18 -13.75 0.28
N ILE A 120 8.08 -12.77 0.38
CA ILE A 120 8.27 -11.71 -0.60
C ILE A 120 9.75 -11.63 -1.01
N ASP A 121 10.01 -11.09 -2.18
CA ASP A 121 11.36 -10.93 -2.72
C ASP A 121 11.90 -9.51 -2.55
N TYR A 122 10.99 -8.53 -2.44
CA TYR A 122 11.37 -7.13 -2.36
C TYR A 122 10.29 -6.29 -1.68
N TRP A 123 10.70 -5.13 -1.15
CA TRP A 123 9.80 -4.07 -0.74
C TRP A 123 10.33 -2.70 -1.16
N THR A 124 9.42 -1.75 -1.36
CA THR A 124 9.74 -0.36 -1.68
C THR A 124 8.73 0.59 -1.03
N CYS A 125 9.04 1.87 -1.02
CA CYS A 125 8.11 2.90 -0.54
C CYS A 125 8.34 4.22 -1.27
N SER A 126 7.40 5.15 -1.11
CA SER A 126 7.46 6.46 -1.75
C SER A 126 8.70 7.28 -1.37
N GLU A 127 9.20 7.17 -0.14
CA GLU A 127 10.40 7.92 0.29
C GLU A 127 11.70 7.50 -0.41
N ILE A 128 11.77 6.34 -1.05
CA ILE A 128 12.99 5.84 -1.72
C ILE A 128 12.92 5.92 -3.24
N VAL A 129 11.92 6.61 -3.77
CA VAL A 129 11.78 6.94 -5.19
C VAL A 129 11.67 8.46 -5.35
N GLU A 130 11.99 8.96 -6.55
CA GLU A 130 12.00 10.41 -6.81
C GLU A 130 10.60 10.98 -7.09
N GLU A 131 9.69 10.14 -7.58
CA GLU A 131 8.36 10.55 -7.99
C GLU A 131 7.29 9.79 -7.19
N GLU A 132 6.29 10.51 -6.71
CA GLU A 132 5.18 9.97 -5.94
C GLU A 132 4.07 9.41 -6.82
N ARG A 133 3.21 8.56 -6.21
CA ARG A 133 1.99 8.08 -6.86
C ARG A 133 1.11 9.23 -7.36
N PRO A 134 0.55 9.10 -8.58
CA PRO A 134 0.42 7.91 -9.40
C PRO A 134 1.59 7.64 -10.37
N SER A 135 2.78 8.24 -10.16
CA SER A 135 3.96 7.85 -10.94
C SER A 135 4.27 6.36 -10.72
N PRO A 136 4.65 5.61 -11.77
CA PRO A 136 5.00 4.21 -11.66
C PRO A 136 6.42 3.97 -11.09
N ALA A 137 7.00 4.94 -10.40
CA ALA A 137 8.40 4.90 -9.94
C ALA A 137 8.68 3.72 -9.00
N MET A 138 7.75 3.41 -8.07
CA MET A 138 7.89 2.26 -7.17
C MET A 138 7.79 0.93 -7.92
N ILE A 139 6.83 0.78 -8.83
CA ILE A 139 6.69 -0.42 -9.67
C ILE A 139 7.95 -0.63 -10.52
N ARG A 140 8.43 0.42 -11.20
CA ARG A 140 9.66 0.36 -12.00
C ARG A 140 10.91 0.02 -11.16
N ARG A 141 10.96 0.50 -9.92
CA ARG A 141 12.03 0.16 -8.98
C ARG A 141 11.97 -1.33 -8.61
N ALA A 142 10.79 -1.85 -8.29
CA ALA A 142 10.58 -3.27 -8.01
C ALA A 142 10.96 -4.13 -9.22
N MET A 143 10.49 -3.78 -10.42
CA MET A 143 10.84 -4.48 -11.66
C MET A 143 12.36 -4.57 -11.87
N ARG A 144 13.08 -3.44 -11.72
CA ARG A 144 14.55 -3.44 -11.83
C ARG A 144 15.21 -4.38 -10.82
N HIS A 145 14.77 -4.35 -9.56
CA HIS A 145 15.32 -5.20 -8.51
C HIS A 145 15.06 -6.67 -8.79
N LEU A 146 13.87 -6.99 -9.30
CA LEU A 146 13.43 -8.35 -9.60
C LEU A 146 13.80 -8.81 -11.02
N HIS A 147 14.56 -8.00 -11.77
CA HIS A 147 14.97 -8.30 -13.14
C HIS A 147 13.80 -8.57 -14.10
N ILE A 148 12.66 -7.91 -13.91
CA ILE A 148 11.52 -7.88 -14.82
C ILE A 148 11.74 -6.74 -15.82
N ARG A 149 11.56 -7.01 -17.12
CA ARG A 149 11.76 -6.02 -18.17
C ARG A 149 10.47 -5.52 -18.79
N ASP A 150 9.49 -6.40 -18.89
CA ASP A 150 8.20 -6.11 -19.51
C ASP A 150 7.14 -5.82 -18.43
N PRO A 151 6.54 -4.63 -18.40
CA PRO A 151 5.45 -4.33 -17.47
C PRO A 151 4.22 -5.24 -17.62
N SER A 152 4.02 -5.85 -18.80
CA SER A 152 2.93 -6.80 -19.01
C SER A 152 3.07 -8.10 -18.20
N GLU A 153 4.28 -8.39 -17.69
CA GLU A 153 4.55 -9.49 -16.75
C GLU A 153 4.22 -9.13 -15.29
N VAL A 154 3.72 -7.91 -15.04
CA VAL A 154 3.45 -7.40 -13.69
C VAL A 154 1.97 -7.32 -13.44
N VAL A 155 1.52 -7.85 -12.30
CA VAL A 155 0.18 -7.63 -11.76
C VAL A 155 0.29 -6.70 -10.55
N LYS A 156 -0.30 -5.52 -10.66
CA LYS A 156 -0.44 -4.56 -9.56
C LYS A 156 -1.75 -4.81 -8.82
N VAL A 157 -1.67 -5.02 -7.52
CA VAL A 157 -2.86 -5.17 -6.65
C VAL A 157 -2.90 -4.00 -5.67
N ASP A 158 -4.02 -3.28 -5.60
CA ASP A 158 -4.18 -2.14 -4.70
C ASP A 158 -5.64 -1.98 -4.24
N ASP A 159 -5.85 -1.27 -3.13
CA ASP A 159 -7.15 -0.94 -2.55
C ASP A 159 -7.53 0.55 -2.73
N THR A 160 -6.76 1.29 -3.54
CA THR A 160 -6.94 2.72 -3.75
C THR A 160 -6.94 3.11 -5.23
N THR A 161 -7.71 4.13 -5.59
CA THR A 161 -7.74 4.65 -6.97
C THR A 161 -6.36 5.11 -7.44
N ILE A 162 -5.59 5.75 -6.57
CA ILE A 162 -4.24 6.22 -6.91
C ILE A 162 -3.26 5.06 -7.16
N GLY A 163 -3.43 3.93 -6.47
CA GLY A 163 -2.66 2.71 -6.73
C GLY A 163 -3.08 2.02 -8.04
N ILE A 164 -4.36 2.10 -8.42
CA ILE A 164 -4.86 1.64 -9.72
C ILE A 164 -4.27 2.52 -10.84
N GLU A 165 -4.28 3.85 -10.69
CA GLU A 165 -3.66 4.78 -11.63
C GLU A 165 -2.15 4.55 -11.77
N GLU A 166 -1.44 4.26 -10.68
CA GLU A 166 -0.02 3.87 -10.69
C GLU A 166 0.22 2.61 -11.55
N GLY A 167 -0.64 1.59 -11.39
CA GLY A 167 -0.61 0.37 -12.21
C GLY A 167 -0.80 0.67 -13.70
N HIS A 168 -1.81 1.45 -14.06
CA HIS A 168 -2.04 1.89 -15.45
C HIS A 168 -0.85 2.67 -16.03
N ASN A 169 -0.29 3.59 -15.25
CA ASN A 169 0.86 4.39 -15.65
C ASN A 169 2.13 3.55 -15.84
N SER A 170 2.21 2.40 -15.16
CA SER A 170 3.28 1.42 -15.39
C SER A 170 3.03 0.51 -16.58
N LYS A 171 1.81 0.45 -17.11
CA LYS A 171 1.31 -0.51 -18.11
C LYS A 171 1.24 -1.95 -17.57
N SER A 172 1.04 -2.11 -16.29
CA SER A 172 0.83 -3.41 -15.64
C SER A 172 -0.64 -3.78 -15.64
N LEU A 173 -0.96 -5.08 -15.56
CA LEU A 173 -2.30 -5.53 -15.18
C LEU A 173 -2.62 -5.01 -13.78
N THR A 174 -3.83 -4.49 -13.59
CA THR A 174 -4.18 -3.77 -12.36
C THR A 174 -5.45 -4.34 -11.74
N ILE A 175 -5.34 -4.83 -10.52
CA ILE A 175 -6.44 -5.44 -9.77
C ILE A 175 -6.75 -4.58 -8.55
N ALA A 176 -8.03 -4.26 -8.37
CA ALA A 176 -8.52 -3.64 -7.15
C ALA A 176 -8.94 -4.71 -6.13
N VAL A 177 -8.71 -4.46 -4.83
CA VAL A 177 -9.24 -5.27 -3.74
C VAL A 177 -10.09 -4.43 -2.79
N LEU A 178 -11.16 -5.04 -2.23
CA LEU A 178 -12.15 -4.37 -1.41
C LEU A 178 -11.84 -4.44 0.11
N THR A 179 -10.64 -4.88 0.46
CA THR A 179 -10.21 -4.98 1.87
C THR A 179 -9.75 -3.65 2.48
N GLY A 180 -9.60 -2.62 1.65
CA GLY A 180 -9.27 -1.26 2.10
C GLY A 180 -10.49 -0.41 2.43
N THR A 181 -10.31 0.90 2.48
CA THR A 181 -11.37 1.84 2.88
C THR A 181 -12.13 2.46 1.72
N GLN A 182 -11.69 2.28 0.47
CA GLN A 182 -12.39 2.82 -0.68
C GLN A 182 -13.52 1.88 -1.12
N ARG A 183 -14.66 2.48 -1.47
CA ARG A 183 -15.84 1.73 -1.90
C ARG A 183 -15.66 1.16 -3.32
N ARG A 184 -16.37 0.06 -3.61
CA ARG A 184 -16.36 -0.62 -4.91
C ARG A 184 -16.58 0.34 -6.07
N GLU A 185 -17.59 1.20 -5.99
CA GLU A 185 -17.96 2.10 -7.08
C GLU A 185 -16.82 3.08 -7.42
N LYS A 186 -16.07 3.51 -6.40
CA LYS A 186 -14.92 4.40 -6.58
C LYS A 186 -13.75 3.67 -7.25
N LEU A 187 -13.50 2.43 -6.86
CA LEU A 187 -12.44 1.60 -7.45
C LEU A 187 -12.78 1.20 -8.90
N GLU A 188 -14.03 0.81 -9.17
CA GLU A 188 -14.51 0.50 -10.52
C GLU A 188 -14.45 1.70 -11.46
N ALA A 189 -14.70 2.91 -10.95
CA ALA A 189 -14.54 4.15 -11.72
C ALA A 189 -13.10 4.41 -12.18
N ALA A 190 -12.10 3.89 -11.47
CA ALA A 190 -10.70 3.92 -11.86
C ALA A 190 -10.34 2.86 -12.92
N LYS A 191 -11.30 1.99 -13.31
CA LYS A 191 -11.18 0.99 -14.39
C LYS A 191 -10.04 -0.01 -14.21
N PRO A 192 -9.92 -0.70 -13.06
CA PRO A 192 -9.00 -1.81 -12.94
C PRO A 192 -9.39 -2.95 -13.87
N ASP A 193 -8.46 -3.84 -14.22
CA ASP A 193 -8.73 -5.03 -15.03
C ASP A 193 -9.63 -6.03 -14.29
N ALA A 194 -9.58 -6.05 -12.94
CA ALA A 194 -10.49 -6.82 -12.10
C ALA A 194 -10.71 -6.14 -10.74
N VAL A 195 -11.85 -6.47 -10.10
CA VAL A 195 -12.15 -6.09 -8.72
C VAL A 195 -12.45 -7.35 -7.91
N LEU A 196 -11.58 -7.67 -6.96
CA LEU A 196 -11.69 -8.82 -6.08
C LEU A 196 -12.14 -8.38 -4.67
N ASN A 197 -12.84 -9.25 -3.95
CA ASN A 197 -13.22 -8.91 -2.57
C ASN A 197 -12.02 -8.90 -1.62
N SER A 198 -11.00 -9.72 -1.91
CA SER A 198 -9.78 -9.84 -1.12
C SER A 198 -8.65 -10.37 -2.00
N ILE A 199 -7.41 -10.15 -1.57
CA ILE A 199 -6.22 -10.77 -2.16
C ILE A 199 -6.33 -12.31 -2.21
N ARG A 200 -7.14 -12.93 -1.36
CA ARG A 200 -7.38 -14.38 -1.35
C ARG A 200 -7.95 -14.92 -2.66
N GLU A 201 -8.65 -14.08 -3.41
CA GLU A 201 -9.23 -14.46 -4.71
C GLU A 201 -8.20 -14.37 -5.86
N LEU A 202 -7.04 -13.76 -5.60
CA LEU A 202 -6.01 -13.56 -6.63
C LEU A 202 -5.52 -14.86 -7.26
N PRO A 203 -5.23 -15.96 -6.54
CA PRO A 203 -4.82 -17.21 -7.14
C PRO A 203 -5.83 -17.73 -8.19
N GLY A 204 -7.11 -17.83 -7.80
CA GLY A 204 -8.16 -18.31 -8.71
C GLY A 204 -8.32 -17.43 -9.94
N TRP A 205 -8.24 -16.11 -9.77
CA TRP A 205 -8.30 -15.18 -10.89
C TRP A 205 -7.11 -15.36 -11.85
N LEU A 206 -5.89 -15.55 -11.33
CA LEU A 206 -4.70 -15.80 -12.16
C LEU A 206 -4.79 -17.11 -12.94
N GLU A 207 -5.30 -18.17 -12.31
CA GLU A 207 -5.56 -19.47 -12.97
C GLU A 207 -6.58 -19.34 -14.11
N GLU A 208 -7.71 -18.64 -13.88
CA GLU A 208 -8.73 -18.39 -14.89
C GLU A 208 -8.19 -17.59 -16.08
N MET A 209 -7.28 -16.66 -15.83
CA MET A 209 -6.64 -15.84 -16.86
C MET A 209 -5.42 -16.52 -17.51
N HIS A 210 -5.06 -17.74 -17.09
CA HIS A 210 -3.87 -18.49 -17.55
C HIS A 210 -2.55 -17.70 -17.37
N LEU A 211 -2.43 -16.99 -16.24
CA LEU A 211 -1.27 -16.14 -15.91
C LEU A 211 -0.35 -16.75 -14.84
N ALA A 212 -0.72 -17.89 -14.25
CA ALA A 212 0.08 -18.61 -13.26
C ALA A 212 -0.19 -20.12 -13.30
#